data_09a0b79b470e872b8da09e19d56ede03
#
_entry.id   09a0b79b470e872b8da09e19d56ede03
#
_cell.length_a   1.000
_cell.length_b   1.000
_cell.length_c   1.000
_cell.angle_alpha   90.00
_cell.angle_beta   90.00
_cell.angle_gamma   90.00
#
_symmetry.space_group_name_H-M   'P 1'
#
loop_
_entity.id
_entity.type
_entity.pdbx_description
1 polymer ?
#
loop_
_entity_poly.entity_id
_entity_poly.type
_entity_poly.pdbx_seq_one_letter_code
_entity_poly.pdbx_strand_id
1 'polypeptide(L)'
;MKQITEYCTGCRACEQLCGKKAIRLIADKEGFLTATIDENCCVDCGLCRKRCPQNRNDLFYGAPLSTLAVRLKDEQTLYRSASGGAFAGLAAWVIRHGGVVFGVKYDEEMRAVHSSAVTLDELDSLLSSKYVQSDTENTFSEVRRFLKEERMVLYSGTGCQIGALRSFLGKDYDNLILVDLICHGVSSPLLFKRYLEFLHQRHGGKVTEYDFRDKRGGWGLGYKYKYKYKYKYGSATADPYYTYFLKGHTYRECCYNCHYAHTERAGDITIADYWGIEKYHSDFYSIKGVSLMLCLLYTSDAADEARSVD
;
A
#
# COMPACT_ATOMS: atom_id res chain seq x y z
N MET A 1 22.57 -14.39 -16.47
CA MET A 1 21.14 -13.95 -16.44
C MET A 1 21.05 -12.45 -16.65
N LYS A 2 20.21 -12.01 -17.57
CA LYS A 2 19.97 -10.58 -17.81
C LYS A 2 19.24 -9.96 -16.63
N GLN A 3 19.82 -8.93 -16.02
CA GLN A 3 19.25 -8.24 -14.87
C GLN A 3 18.47 -6.99 -15.33
N ILE A 4 17.30 -6.75 -14.75
CA ILE A 4 16.46 -5.55 -15.04
C ILE A 4 16.93 -4.38 -14.20
N THR A 5 17.13 -4.60 -12.91
CA THR A 5 17.63 -3.63 -11.92
C THR A 5 18.33 -4.36 -10.79
N GLU A 6 19.23 -3.70 -10.09
CA GLU A 6 19.91 -4.21 -8.91
C GLU A 6 18.95 -4.32 -7.70
N TYR A 7 18.07 -3.33 -7.56
CA TYR A 7 17.18 -3.19 -6.39
C TYR A 7 15.71 -3.46 -6.75
N CYS A 8 15.41 -4.70 -7.18
CA CYS A 8 14.05 -5.07 -7.55
C CYS A 8 13.10 -4.93 -6.35
N THR A 9 11.97 -4.23 -6.54
CA THR A 9 10.90 -4.07 -5.54
C THR A 9 9.78 -5.10 -5.65
N GLY A 10 9.83 -6.01 -6.63
CA GLY A 10 8.79 -7.01 -6.85
C GLY A 10 7.45 -6.46 -7.35
N CYS A 11 7.44 -5.28 -7.98
CA CYS A 11 6.25 -4.53 -8.34
C CYS A 11 5.48 -5.04 -9.57
N ARG A 12 5.93 -6.10 -10.24
CA ARG A 12 5.33 -6.71 -11.46
C ARG A 12 5.17 -5.79 -12.68
N ALA A 13 5.61 -4.53 -12.66
CA ALA A 13 5.47 -3.64 -13.83
C ALA A 13 6.14 -4.22 -15.09
N CYS A 14 7.35 -4.74 -14.97
CA CYS A 14 8.09 -5.33 -16.08
C CYS A 14 7.44 -6.61 -16.63
N GLU A 15 6.83 -7.44 -15.77
CA GLU A 15 6.08 -8.64 -16.15
C GLU A 15 4.85 -8.28 -16.97
N GLN A 16 4.05 -7.30 -16.49
CA GLN A 16 2.83 -6.85 -17.18
C GLN A 16 3.10 -6.05 -18.47
N LEU A 17 4.29 -5.43 -18.58
CA LEU A 17 4.72 -4.72 -19.79
C LEU A 17 5.29 -5.63 -20.88
N CYS A 18 5.73 -6.84 -20.53
CA CYS A 18 6.43 -7.71 -21.46
C CYS A 18 5.47 -8.35 -22.48
N GLY A 19 5.41 -7.80 -23.71
CA GLY A 19 4.59 -8.34 -24.78
C GLY A 19 4.97 -9.77 -25.24
N LYS A 20 6.19 -10.23 -24.90
CA LYS A 20 6.64 -11.60 -25.15
C LYS A 20 6.43 -12.53 -23.97
N LYS A 21 5.89 -12.04 -22.85
CA LYS A 21 5.68 -12.79 -21.61
C LYS A 21 6.94 -13.51 -21.10
N ALA A 22 8.12 -12.93 -21.41
CA ALA A 22 9.42 -13.47 -21.05
C ALA A 22 9.84 -13.14 -19.61
N ILE A 23 9.01 -12.43 -18.83
CA ILE A 23 9.34 -12.04 -17.47
C ILE A 23 8.32 -12.65 -16.53
N ARG A 24 8.81 -13.24 -15.44
CA ARG A 24 8.01 -13.75 -14.32
C ARG A 24 8.59 -13.26 -13.01
N LEU A 25 7.74 -13.04 -12.01
CA LEU A 25 8.19 -12.84 -10.65
C LEU A 25 8.21 -14.17 -9.91
N ILE A 26 9.38 -14.50 -9.36
CA ILE A 26 9.63 -15.73 -8.60
C ILE A 26 10.10 -15.35 -7.21
N ALA A 27 9.62 -16.05 -6.20
CA ALA A 27 10.06 -15.86 -4.82
C ALA A 27 11.53 -16.29 -4.68
N ASP A 28 12.35 -15.43 -4.08
CA ASP A 28 13.71 -15.77 -3.68
C ASP A 28 13.72 -16.65 -2.41
N LYS A 29 14.91 -16.96 -1.89
CA LYS A 29 15.08 -17.80 -0.68
C LYS A 29 14.43 -17.20 0.58
N GLU A 30 14.23 -15.90 0.60
CA GLU A 30 13.60 -15.17 1.70
C GLU A 30 12.08 -14.97 1.48
N GLY A 31 11.57 -15.34 0.29
CA GLY A 31 10.19 -15.26 -0.09
C GLY A 31 9.77 -13.92 -0.68
N PHE A 32 10.73 -13.06 -1.06
CA PHE A 32 10.44 -11.84 -1.80
C PHE A 32 10.36 -12.11 -3.30
N LEU A 33 9.34 -11.56 -3.95
CA LEU A 33 9.17 -11.69 -5.39
C LEU A 33 10.26 -10.88 -6.14
N THR A 34 11.00 -11.53 -7.03
CA THR A 34 12.01 -10.91 -7.89
C THR A 34 11.77 -11.24 -9.35
N ALA A 35 12.06 -10.27 -10.24
CA ALA A 35 11.85 -10.45 -11.66
C ALA A 35 12.92 -11.34 -12.28
N THR A 36 12.50 -12.39 -12.98
CA THR A 36 13.36 -13.32 -13.73
C THR A 36 13.00 -13.25 -15.20
N ILE A 37 14.02 -13.26 -16.09
CA ILE A 37 13.85 -13.22 -17.54
C ILE A 37 14.08 -14.62 -18.11
N ASP A 38 13.12 -15.14 -18.87
CA ASP A 38 13.31 -16.30 -19.72
C ASP A 38 14.04 -15.86 -21.00
N GLU A 39 15.31 -16.23 -21.11
CA GLU A 39 16.17 -15.82 -22.23
C GLU A 39 15.73 -16.43 -23.56
N ASN A 40 15.01 -17.56 -23.57
CA ASN A 40 14.51 -18.20 -24.79
C ASN A 40 13.34 -17.41 -25.40
N CYS A 41 12.55 -16.72 -24.57
CA CYS A 41 11.41 -15.91 -25.00
C CYS A 41 11.78 -14.42 -25.16
N CYS A 42 12.91 -14.00 -24.60
CA CYS A 42 13.31 -12.59 -24.56
C CYS A 42 13.93 -12.13 -25.89
N VAL A 43 13.33 -11.11 -26.52
CA VAL A 43 13.84 -10.48 -27.75
C VAL A 43 14.76 -9.27 -27.49
N ASP A 44 15.17 -9.06 -26.26
CA ASP A 44 16.08 -8.00 -25.79
C ASP A 44 15.69 -6.57 -26.20
N CYS A 45 14.41 -6.26 -26.22
CA CYS A 45 13.91 -4.93 -26.60
C CYS A 45 14.19 -3.83 -25.54
N GLY A 46 14.71 -4.17 -24.37
CA GLY A 46 15.09 -3.23 -23.30
C GLY A 46 13.93 -2.54 -22.57
N LEU A 47 12.66 -2.76 -22.95
CA LEU A 47 11.50 -2.05 -22.40
C LEU A 47 11.39 -2.23 -20.87
N CYS A 48 11.64 -3.42 -20.35
CA CYS A 48 11.59 -3.72 -18.92
C CYS A 48 12.61 -2.90 -18.11
N ARG A 49 13.83 -2.68 -18.64
CA ARG A 49 14.85 -1.84 -18.00
C ARG A 49 14.48 -0.36 -18.08
N LYS A 50 14.03 0.12 -19.26
CA LYS A 50 13.63 1.51 -19.48
C LYS A 50 12.42 1.91 -18.61
N ARG A 51 11.49 0.98 -18.38
CA ARG A 51 10.27 1.20 -17.59
C ARG A 51 10.39 0.71 -16.15
N CYS A 52 11.55 0.24 -15.71
CA CYS A 52 11.74 -0.12 -14.31
C CYS A 52 11.72 1.15 -13.45
N PRO A 53 10.85 1.25 -12.44
CA PRO A 53 10.76 2.46 -11.61
C PRO A 53 12.03 2.71 -10.80
N GLN A 54 12.85 1.66 -10.55
CA GLN A 54 14.13 1.78 -9.85
C GLN A 54 15.24 2.38 -10.73
N ASN A 55 15.03 2.43 -12.04
CA ASN A 55 15.99 3.00 -13.00
C ASN A 55 15.56 4.40 -13.46
N ARG A 56 14.58 5.03 -12.80
CA ARG A 56 13.98 6.31 -13.21
C ARG A 56 13.90 7.29 -12.05
N ASN A 57 14.30 8.55 -12.29
CA ASN A 57 14.23 9.66 -11.33
C ASN A 57 13.11 10.66 -11.66
N ASP A 58 12.42 10.49 -12.78
CA ASP A 58 11.37 11.39 -13.29
C ASP A 58 9.95 10.97 -12.87
N LEU A 59 9.83 10.15 -11.81
CA LEU A 59 8.55 9.64 -11.31
C LEU A 59 8.08 10.38 -10.05
N PHE A 60 8.75 11.46 -9.67
CA PHE A 60 8.48 12.20 -8.46
C PHE A 60 7.91 13.57 -8.76
N TYR A 61 7.02 14.00 -7.89
CA TYR A 61 6.60 15.40 -7.82
C TYR A 61 7.53 16.19 -6.91
N GLY A 62 7.47 17.51 -6.98
CA GLY A 62 8.20 18.41 -6.09
C GLY A 62 7.71 18.38 -4.65
N ALA A 63 7.98 19.47 -3.93
CA ALA A 63 7.49 19.64 -2.57
C ALA A 63 5.96 19.67 -2.51
N PRO A 64 5.35 19.18 -1.39
CA PRO A 64 3.91 19.24 -1.22
C PRO A 64 3.37 20.68 -1.31
N LEU A 65 2.28 20.86 -2.04
CA LEU A 65 1.58 22.14 -2.17
C LEU A 65 0.76 22.49 -0.92
N SER A 66 0.23 21.46 -0.26
CA SER A 66 -0.45 21.62 1.02
C SER A 66 -0.23 20.40 1.92
N THR A 67 -0.31 20.68 3.22
CA THR A 67 -0.18 19.66 4.29
C THR A 67 -1.40 19.77 5.18
N LEU A 68 -2.14 18.69 5.33
CA LEU A 68 -3.40 18.65 6.05
C LEU A 68 -3.38 17.62 7.18
N ALA A 69 -4.03 17.95 8.31
CA ALA A 69 -4.44 16.99 9.31
C ALA A 69 -5.88 16.55 9.01
N VAL A 70 -6.08 15.23 8.85
CA VAL A 70 -7.36 14.68 8.42
C VAL A 70 -7.88 13.65 9.41
N ARG A 71 -9.16 13.73 9.74
CA ARG A 71 -9.86 12.76 10.56
C ARG A 71 -11.31 12.61 10.08
N LEU A 72 -11.72 11.35 9.82
CA LEU A 72 -13.13 11.07 9.46
C LEU A 72 -14.07 11.38 10.61
N LYS A 73 -15.25 11.88 10.30
CA LYS A 73 -16.36 12.07 11.24
C LYS A 73 -17.08 10.76 11.54
N ASP A 74 -17.19 9.85 10.54
CA ASP A 74 -17.76 8.52 10.76
C ASP A 74 -16.85 7.65 11.65
N GLU A 75 -17.30 7.47 12.88
CA GLU A 75 -16.53 6.78 13.93
C GLU A 75 -16.30 5.30 13.65
N GLN A 76 -17.22 4.63 12.95
CA GLN A 76 -17.10 3.21 12.64
C GLN A 76 -15.97 2.97 11.63
N THR A 77 -15.96 3.73 10.54
CA THR A 77 -14.88 3.67 9.54
C THR A 77 -13.55 4.18 10.12
N LEU A 78 -13.59 5.24 10.94
CA LEU A 78 -12.39 5.74 11.64
C LEU A 78 -11.77 4.66 12.53
N TYR A 79 -12.59 3.91 13.27
CA TYR A 79 -12.10 2.83 14.14
C TYR A 79 -11.41 1.71 13.34
N ARG A 80 -11.94 1.36 12.16
CA ARG A 80 -11.38 0.33 11.27
C ARG A 80 -10.18 0.81 10.43
N SER A 81 -9.94 2.10 10.37
CA SER A 81 -8.80 2.70 9.68
C SER A 81 -7.54 2.67 10.55
N ALA A 82 -6.37 2.57 9.94
CA ALA A 82 -5.08 2.55 10.66
C ALA A 82 -4.82 3.87 11.43
N SER A 83 -5.21 5.01 10.87
CA SER A 83 -4.98 6.35 11.39
C SER A 83 -6.28 7.18 11.38
N GLY A 84 -6.26 8.43 10.93
CA GLY A 84 -7.42 9.32 10.82
C GLY A 84 -8.41 8.99 9.71
N GLY A 85 -8.17 7.93 8.91
CA GLY A 85 -9.10 7.45 7.90
C GLY A 85 -9.01 8.17 6.54
N ALA A 86 -7.93 8.90 6.25
CA ALA A 86 -7.77 9.62 4.98
C ALA A 86 -7.99 8.73 3.75
N PHE A 87 -7.39 7.52 3.71
CA PHE A 87 -7.63 6.57 2.61
C PHE A 87 -9.12 6.19 2.50
N ALA A 88 -9.76 5.88 3.61
CA ALA A 88 -11.16 5.45 3.63
C ALA A 88 -12.10 6.55 3.11
N GLY A 89 -11.84 7.83 3.48
CA GLY A 89 -12.61 8.98 3.00
C GLY A 89 -12.48 9.18 1.49
N LEU A 90 -11.24 9.24 0.98
CA LEU A 90 -10.96 9.36 -0.46
C LEU A 90 -11.56 8.20 -1.26
N ALA A 91 -11.36 6.97 -0.78
CA ALA A 91 -11.87 5.77 -1.42
C ALA A 91 -13.40 5.72 -1.46
N ALA A 92 -14.06 6.06 -0.35
CA ALA A 92 -15.52 6.12 -0.30
C ALA A 92 -16.08 7.19 -1.24
N TRP A 93 -15.40 8.34 -1.35
CA TRP A 93 -15.78 9.38 -2.30
C TRP A 93 -15.69 8.87 -3.75
N VAL A 94 -14.59 8.27 -4.15
CA VAL A 94 -14.41 7.70 -5.50
C VAL A 94 -15.48 6.65 -5.82
N ILE A 95 -15.78 5.73 -4.89
CA ILE A 95 -16.82 4.71 -5.08
C ILE A 95 -18.21 5.33 -5.24
N ARG A 96 -18.56 6.31 -4.43
CA ARG A 96 -19.85 7.00 -4.53
C ARG A 96 -20.05 7.73 -5.88
N HIS A 97 -18.95 8.12 -6.53
CA HIS A 97 -18.96 8.71 -7.87
C HIS A 97 -18.78 7.67 -9.00
N GLY A 98 -19.04 6.38 -8.73
CA GLY A 98 -18.97 5.32 -9.74
C GLY A 98 -17.57 4.87 -10.12
N GLY A 99 -16.54 5.32 -9.39
CA GLY A 99 -15.15 4.96 -9.62
C GLY A 99 -14.77 3.58 -9.10
N VAL A 100 -13.48 3.27 -9.23
CA VAL A 100 -12.87 2.02 -8.77
C VAL A 100 -11.70 2.36 -7.85
N VAL A 101 -11.60 1.69 -6.72
CA VAL A 101 -10.53 1.86 -5.75
C VAL A 101 -9.66 0.61 -5.72
N PHE A 102 -8.35 0.78 -5.77
CA PHE A 102 -7.38 -0.28 -5.54
C PHE A 102 -6.64 -0.07 -4.22
N GLY A 103 -6.54 -1.14 -3.44
CA GLY A 103 -5.82 -1.18 -2.18
C GLY A 103 -5.43 -2.62 -1.84
N VAL A 104 -4.90 -2.83 -0.63
CA VAL A 104 -4.39 -4.14 -0.20
C VAL A 104 -5.38 -4.82 0.72
N LYS A 105 -5.70 -6.09 0.43
CA LYS A 105 -6.42 -6.99 1.33
C LYS A 105 -5.62 -8.27 1.60
N TYR A 106 -6.07 -9.06 2.56
CA TYR A 106 -5.67 -10.45 2.65
C TYR A 106 -6.59 -11.33 1.80
N ASP A 107 -5.99 -12.30 1.09
CA ASP A 107 -6.73 -13.36 0.41
C ASP A 107 -7.09 -14.51 1.38
N GLU A 108 -7.67 -15.59 0.86
CA GLU A 108 -8.09 -16.75 1.64
C GLU A 108 -6.92 -17.48 2.32
N GLU A 109 -5.70 -17.29 1.80
CA GLU A 109 -4.46 -17.84 2.35
C GLU A 109 -3.72 -16.84 3.25
N MET A 110 -4.32 -15.68 3.56
CA MET A 110 -3.71 -14.59 4.32
C MET A 110 -2.48 -13.98 3.65
N ARG A 111 -2.39 -14.03 2.30
CA ARG A 111 -1.40 -13.27 1.55
C ARG A 111 -1.91 -11.84 1.35
N ALA A 112 -1.04 -10.87 1.49
CA ALA A 112 -1.37 -9.49 1.16
C ALA A 112 -1.33 -9.32 -0.37
N VAL A 113 -2.47 -8.97 -0.96
CA VAL A 113 -2.63 -8.78 -2.41
C VAL A 113 -3.33 -7.46 -2.70
N HIS A 114 -2.95 -6.79 -3.78
CA HIS A 114 -3.74 -5.68 -4.29
C HIS A 114 -5.02 -6.20 -4.92
N SER A 115 -6.12 -5.49 -4.69
CA SER A 115 -7.43 -5.82 -5.23
C SER A 115 -8.23 -4.55 -5.45
N SER A 116 -9.22 -4.61 -6.33
CA SER A 116 -10.18 -3.53 -6.54
C SER A 116 -11.39 -3.64 -5.60
N ALA A 117 -12.03 -2.48 -5.36
CA ALA A 117 -13.34 -2.34 -4.73
C ALA A 117 -14.18 -1.35 -5.54
N VAL A 118 -15.46 -1.67 -5.75
CA VAL A 118 -16.44 -0.82 -6.45
C VAL A 118 -17.67 -0.53 -5.58
N THR A 119 -17.72 -1.13 -4.39
CA THR A 119 -18.75 -0.89 -3.36
C THR A 119 -18.12 -0.55 -2.02
N LEU A 120 -18.87 0.09 -1.13
CA LEU A 120 -18.40 0.41 0.22
C LEU A 120 -18.15 -0.86 1.08
N ASP A 121 -18.92 -1.92 0.83
CA ASP A 121 -18.73 -3.20 1.53
C ASP A 121 -17.41 -3.87 1.13
N GLU A 122 -17.06 -3.84 -0.17
CA GLU A 122 -15.76 -4.34 -0.65
C GLU A 122 -14.59 -3.51 -0.12
N LEU A 123 -14.78 -2.18 0.00
CA LEU A 123 -13.77 -1.25 0.53
C LEU A 123 -13.30 -1.67 1.93
N ASP A 124 -14.18 -2.22 2.74
CA ASP A 124 -13.87 -2.62 4.13
C ASP A 124 -12.66 -3.55 4.21
N SER A 125 -12.51 -4.46 3.26
CA SER A 125 -11.39 -5.41 3.18
C SER A 125 -10.05 -4.72 2.89
N LEU A 126 -10.06 -3.52 2.28
CA LEU A 126 -8.89 -2.74 1.91
C LEU A 126 -8.40 -1.83 3.06
N LEU A 127 -9.21 -1.64 4.11
CA LEU A 127 -8.85 -0.77 5.23
C LEU A 127 -7.76 -1.37 6.10
N SER A 128 -7.17 -0.54 6.96
CA SER A 128 -6.06 -0.85 7.86
C SER A 128 -4.76 -1.20 7.15
N SER A 129 -3.64 -1.21 7.89
CA SER A 129 -2.30 -1.46 7.35
C SER A 129 -1.96 -2.95 7.40
N LYS A 130 -1.29 -3.45 6.36
CA LYS A 130 -0.72 -4.80 6.29
C LYS A 130 0.80 -4.68 6.21
N TYR A 131 1.51 -4.96 7.32
CA TYR A 131 2.96 -4.81 7.38
C TYR A 131 3.68 -6.06 6.82
N VAL A 132 3.35 -6.36 5.59
CA VAL A 132 3.93 -7.42 4.77
C VAL A 132 3.91 -6.96 3.31
N GLN A 133 4.87 -7.38 2.49
CA GLN A 133 4.87 -7.03 1.08
C GLN A 133 3.61 -7.57 0.39
N SER A 134 2.85 -6.67 -0.23
CA SER A 134 1.69 -7.06 -1.05
C SER A 134 2.11 -7.38 -2.48
N ASP A 135 1.45 -8.38 -3.06
CA ASP A 135 1.54 -8.69 -4.47
C ASP A 135 0.58 -7.79 -5.27
N THR A 136 1.09 -7.10 -6.28
CA THR A 136 0.25 -6.24 -7.14
C THR A 136 -0.50 -7.04 -8.22
N GLU A 137 -0.16 -8.30 -8.42
CA GLU A 137 -0.76 -9.19 -9.41
C GLU A 137 -0.95 -8.51 -10.79
N ASN A 138 -2.16 -8.50 -11.35
CA ASN A 138 -2.47 -7.89 -12.65
C ASN A 138 -3.10 -6.49 -12.53
N THR A 139 -3.10 -5.89 -11.32
CA THR A 139 -3.87 -4.67 -11.07
C THR A 139 -3.45 -3.48 -11.94
N PHE A 140 -2.20 -3.38 -12.37
CA PHE A 140 -1.79 -2.30 -13.27
C PHE A 140 -2.47 -2.39 -14.63
N SER A 141 -2.65 -3.60 -15.15
CA SER A 141 -3.38 -3.84 -16.40
C SER A 141 -4.88 -3.56 -16.23
N GLU A 142 -5.45 -3.88 -15.06
CA GLU A 142 -6.85 -3.57 -14.73
C GLU A 142 -7.06 -2.06 -14.60
N VAL A 143 -6.17 -1.34 -13.91
CA VAL A 143 -6.18 0.14 -13.84
C VAL A 143 -6.20 0.72 -15.25
N ARG A 144 -5.27 0.31 -16.12
CA ARG A 144 -5.22 0.79 -17.51
C ARG A 144 -6.51 0.51 -18.28
N ARG A 145 -7.20 -0.59 -18.02
CA ARG A 145 -8.50 -0.92 -18.62
C ARG A 145 -9.56 0.05 -18.13
N PHE A 146 -9.71 0.25 -16.81
CA PHE A 146 -10.72 1.17 -16.25
C PHE A 146 -10.50 2.62 -16.67
N LEU A 147 -9.23 3.08 -16.77
CA LEU A 147 -8.92 4.42 -17.26
C LEU A 147 -9.33 4.62 -18.71
N LYS A 148 -9.21 3.59 -19.57
CA LYS A 148 -9.70 3.62 -20.97
C LYS A 148 -11.23 3.58 -21.08
N GLU A 149 -11.89 3.03 -20.09
CA GLU A 149 -13.35 3.01 -19.93
C GLU A 149 -13.86 4.33 -19.30
N GLU A 150 -12.99 5.34 -19.20
CA GLU A 150 -13.28 6.67 -18.61
C GLU A 150 -13.77 6.64 -17.16
N ARG A 151 -13.53 5.51 -16.45
CA ARG A 151 -13.86 5.42 -15.03
C ARG A 151 -12.78 6.11 -14.19
N MET A 152 -13.22 6.80 -13.14
CA MET A 152 -12.30 7.32 -12.12
C MET A 152 -11.65 6.15 -11.37
N VAL A 153 -10.33 6.21 -11.18
CA VAL A 153 -9.57 5.20 -10.47
C VAL A 153 -8.77 5.84 -9.35
N LEU A 154 -8.89 5.32 -8.14
CA LEU A 154 -7.95 5.58 -7.05
C LEU A 154 -7.08 4.34 -6.84
N TYR A 155 -5.76 4.51 -6.88
CA TYR A 155 -4.82 3.44 -6.58
C TYR A 155 -3.95 3.81 -5.38
N SER A 156 -4.02 3.00 -4.31
CA SER A 156 -3.21 3.19 -3.11
C SER A 156 -2.13 2.12 -2.99
N GLY A 157 -0.93 2.52 -2.61
CA GLY A 157 0.20 1.61 -2.42
C GLY A 157 1.42 2.30 -1.79
N THR A 158 2.49 1.55 -1.62
CA THR A 158 3.77 2.12 -1.21
C THR A 158 4.37 2.97 -2.34
N GLY A 159 5.25 3.93 -2.03
CA GLY A 159 5.83 4.82 -3.04
C GLY A 159 6.44 4.07 -4.24
N CYS A 160 7.10 2.93 -4.00
CA CYS A 160 7.66 2.11 -5.08
C CYS A 160 6.59 1.44 -5.96
N GLN A 161 5.41 1.11 -5.42
CA GLN A 161 4.28 0.56 -6.18
C GLN A 161 3.58 1.66 -6.99
N ILE A 162 3.44 2.85 -6.44
CA ILE A 162 2.89 4.01 -7.14
C ILE A 162 3.82 4.43 -8.30
N GLY A 163 5.12 4.57 -8.04
CA GLY A 163 6.10 4.83 -9.12
C GLY A 163 6.11 3.75 -10.19
N ALA A 164 5.86 2.48 -9.81
CA ALA A 164 5.74 1.38 -10.75
C ALA A 164 4.50 1.51 -11.64
N LEU A 165 3.34 1.86 -11.07
CA LEU A 165 2.12 2.08 -11.83
C LEU A 165 2.26 3.27 -12.80
N ARG A 166 2.82 4.40 -12.34
CA ARG A 166 3.11 5.56 -13.22
C ARG A 166 4.02 5.16 -14.38
N SER A 167 5.10 4.45 -14.06
CA SER A 167 6.02 3.97 -15.09
C SER A 167 5.37 2.98 -16.07
N PHE A 168 4.48 2.09 -15.57
CA PHE A 168 3.71 1.16 -16.38
C PHE A 168 2.75 1.88 -17.33
N LEU A 169 2.00 2.86 -16.85
CA LEU A 169 1.04 3.64 -17.64
C LEU A 169 1.76 4.53 -18.67
N GLY A 170 2.85 5.16 -18.28
CA GLY A 170 3.74 5.94 -19.14
C GLY A 170 3.21 7.28 -19.62
N LYS A 171 2.08 7.71 -19.12
CA LYS A 171 1.46 9.03 -19.26
C LYS A 171 0.56 9.28 -18.04
N ASP A 172 0.23 10.54 -17.84
CA ASP A 172 -0.74 10.94 -16.83
C ASP A 172 -2.18 10.77 -17.36
N TYR A 173 -3.14 10.67 -16.43
CA TYR A 173 -4.57 10.50 -16.70
C TYR A 173 -5.35 11.35 -15.71
N ASP A 174 -6.29 12.17 -16.20
CA ASP A 174 -7.10 13.07 -15.38
C ASP A 174 -8.08 12.31 -14.47
N ASN A 175 -8.43 11.07 -14.83
CA ASN A 175 -9.31 10.20 -14.08
C ASN A 175 -8.55 9.19 -13.18
N LEU A 176 -7.28 9.45 -12.84
CA LEU A 176 -6.46 8.64 -11.94
C LEU A 176 -6.00 9.45 -10.74
N ILE A 177 -6.25 8.91 -9.55
CA ILE A 177 -5.75 9.44 -8.27
C ILE A 177 -4.76 8.43 -7.68
N LEU A 178 -3.51 8.82 -7.51
CA LEU A 178 -2.45 8.00 -6.93
C LEU A 178 -2.21 8.39 -5.48
N VAL A 179 -2.45 7.46 -4.58
CA VAL A 179 -2.26 7.67 -3.13
C VAL A 179 -1.10 6.83 -2.65
N ASP A 180 0.04 7.46 -2.34
CA ASP A 180 1.16 6.75 -1.75
C ASP A 180 1.20 6.88 -0.22
N LEU A 181 1.91 5.97 0.41
CA LEU A 181 2.09 5.89 1.85
C LEU A 181 3.50 6.34 2.24
N ILE A 182 3.64 7.03 3.39
CA ILE A 182 4.94 7.09 4.06
C ILE A 182 5.21 5.68 4.60
N CYS A 183 6.15 5.00 3.93
CA CYS A 183 6.40 3.58 4.11
C CYS A 183 7.64 3.36 4.98
N HIS A 184 7.51 2.49 5.98
CA HIS A 184 8.60 2.11 6.88
C HIS A 184 9.51 1.01 6.30
N GLY A 185 9.03 0.25 5.31
CA GLY A 185 9.61 -0.94 4.71
C GLY A 185 8.57 -2.04 4.58
N VAL A 186 8.94 -3.15 3.96
CA VAL A 186 8.06 -4.32 3.81
C VAL A 186 8.77 -5.60 4.27
N SER A 187 8.04 -6.43 5.01
CA SER A 187 8.49 -7.74 5.44
C SER A 187 8.16 -8.81 4.39
N SER A 188 8.87 -9.93 4.44
CA SER A 188 8.68 -11.04 3.51
C SER A 188 7.32 -11.73 3.66
N PRO A 189 6.60 -12.03 2.56
CA PRO A 189 5.41 -12.85 2.59
C PRO A 189 5.67 -14.25 3.18
N LEU A 190 6.83 -14.86 2.91
CA LEU A 190 7.21 -16.15 3.48
C LEU A 190 7.37 -16.06 5.00
N LEU A 191 8.02 -15.02 5.51
CA LEU A 191 8.17 -14.81 6.95
C LEU A 191 6.81 -14.66 7.62
N PHE A 192 5.89 -13.87 7.04
CA PHE A 192 4.55 -13.72 7.58
C PHE A 192 3.78 -15.04 7.57
N LYS A 193 3.85 -15.81 6.49
CA LYS A 193 3.26 -17.16 6.41
C LYS A 193 3.80 -18.08 7.52
N ARG A 194 5.13 -18.12 7.72
CA ARG A 194 5.75 -18.90 8.81
C ARG A 194 5.30 -18.44 10.19
N TYR A 195 5.14 -17.15 10.36
CA TYR A 195 4.61 -16.60 11.61
C TYR A 195 3.15 -17.03 11.84
N LEU A 196 2.29 -17.01 10.83
CA LEU A 196 0.91 -17.52 10.94
C LEU A 196 0.88 -19.02 11.23
N GLU A 197 1.77 -19.82 10.66
CA GLU A 197 1.94 -21.26 10.95
C GLU A 197 2.37 -21.47 12.41
N PHE A 198 3.28 -20.67 12.93
CA PHE A 198 3.69 -20.69 14.35
C PHE A 198 2.49 -20.37 15.27
N LEU A 199 1.71 -19.35 14.97
CA LEU A 199 0.50 -19.03 15.72
C LEU A 199 -0.54 -20.14 15.65
N HIS A 200 -0.68 -20.80 14.49
CA HIS A 200 -1.56 -21.97 14.32
C HIS A 200 -1.16 -23.11 15.27
N GLN A 201 0.12 -23.45 15.31
CA GLN A 201 0.65 -24.50 16.21
C GLN A 201 0.44 -24.12 17.68
N ARG A 202 0.74 -22.86 18.04
CA ARG A 202 0.62 -22.36 19.42
C ARG A 202 -0.82 -22.37 19.94
N HIS A 203 -1.82 -22.09 19.09
CA HIS A 203 -3.22 -21.95 19.48
C HIS A 203 -4.11 -23.12 19.04
N GLY A 204 -3.57 -24.06 18.28
CA GLY A 204 -4.29 -25.22 17.77
C GLY A 204 -5.42 -24.84 16.80
N GLY A 205 -5.28 -23.74 16.04
CA GLY A 205 -6.26 -23.31 15.08
C GLY A 205 -5.73 -22.26 14.09
N LYS A 206 -6.15 -22.33 12.81
CA LYS A 206 -5.73 -21.41 11.75
C LYS A 206 -6.07 -19.97 12.14
N VAL A 207 -5.13 -19.04 11.90
CA VAL A 207 -5.37 -17.60 11.95
C VAL A 207 -6.09 -17.20 10.66
N THR A 208 -7.23 -16.54 10.79
CA THR A 208 -8.11 -16.14 9.67
C THR A 208 -8.21 -14.63 9.49
N GLU A 209 -7.75 -13.86 10.47
CA GLU A 209 -7.71 -12.40 10.44
C GLU A 209 -6.45 -11.93 11.17
N TYR A 210 -5.76 -10.91 10.64
CA TYR A 210 -4.66 -10.24 11.32
C TYR A 210 -4.71 -8.74 11.04
N ASP A 211 -4.80 -7.94 12.08
CA ASP A 211 -4.82 -6.48 12.02
C ASP A 211 -3.64 -5.93 12.83
N PHE A 212 -2.77 -5.16 12.18
CA PHE A 212 -1.61 -4.53 12.79
C PHE A 212 -1.92 -3.19 13.46
N ARG A 213 -3.14 -2.68 13.31
CA ARG A 213 -3.50 -1.33 13.76
C ARG A 213 -4.81 -1.33 14.56
N ASP A 214 -4.99 -2.36 15.40
CA ASP A 214 -6.14 -2.42 16.33
C ASP A 214 -6.13 -1.22 17.28
N LYS A 215 -7.24 -0.49 17.30
CA LYS A 215 -7.40 0.75 18.10
C LYS A 215 -8.10 0.56 19.44
N ARG A 216 -8.20 -0.64 19.93
CA ARG A 216 -8.84 -0.92 21.23
C ARG A 216 -8.16 -0.19 22.40
N GLY A 217 -6.84 -0.06 22.34
CA GLY A 217 -6.02 0.73 23.29
C GLY A 217 -5.81 2.18 22.86
N GLY A 218 -6.56 2.68 21.87
CA GLY A 218 -6.35 3.98 21.25
C GLY A 218 -5.52 3.90 19.96
N TRP A 219 -5.27 5.06 19.36
CA TRP A 219 -4.42 5.18 18.19
C TRP A 219 -2.97 4.88 18.52
N GLY A 220 -2.43 3.83 17.94
CA GLY A 220 -1.09 3.34 18.23
C GLY A 220 -0.73 2.08 17.45
N LEU A 221 0.20 1.33 18.00
CA LEU A 221 0.75 0.11 17.42
C LEU A 221 0.19 -1.12 18.14
N GLY A 222 -1.16 -1.25 18.15
CA GLY A 222 -1.87 -2.42 18.66
C GLY A 222 -2.07 -3.46 17.57
N TYR A 223 -2.12 -4.74 17.95
CA TYR A 223 -2.49 -5.81 17.03
C TYR A 223 -3.71 -6.59 17.51
N LYS A 224 -4.40 -7.20 16.55
CA LYS A 224 -5.47 -8.15 16.75
C LYS A 224 -5.34 -9.28 15.73
N TYR A 225 -5.52 -10.54 16.15
CA TYR A 225 -5.74 -11.63 15.23
C TYR A 225 -6.81 -12.61 15.75
N LYS A 226 -7.47 -13.29 14.79
CA LYS A 226 -8.51 -14.27 15.05
C LYS A 226 -8.02 -15.68 14.78
N TYR A 227 -8.28 -16.60 15.70
CA TYR A 227 -8.06 -18.02 15.52
C TYR A 227 -9.25 -18.81 16.09
N LYS A 228 -9.75 -19.77 15.34
CA LYS A 228 -11.02 -20.42 15.68
C LYS A 228 -12.12 -19.34 15.86
N TYR A 229 -12.74 -19.27 17.03
CA TYR A 229 -13.78 -18.29 17.41
C TYR A 229 -13.26 -17.24 18.39
N LYS A 230 -11.94 -17.14 18.61
CA LYS A 230 -11.33 -16.27 19.62
C LYS A 230 -10.47 -15.20 18.97
N TYR A 231 -10.40 -14.05 19.62
CA TYR A 231 -9.47 -12.99 19.28
C TYR A 231 -8.35 -12.88 20.31
N LYS A 232 -7.13 -12.64 19.82
CA LYS A 232 -5.98 -12.22 20.61
C LYS A 232 -5.64 -10.78 20.28
N TYR A 233 -5.27 -10.03 21.30
CA TYR A 233 -4.94 -8.61 21.23
C TYR A 233 -3.67 -8.32 21.99
N GLY A 234 -2.95 -7.26 21.61
CA GLY A 234 -1.77 -6.80 22.32
C GLY A 234 -1.13 -5.57 21.68
N SER A 235 -0.08 -5.09 22.31
CA SER A 235 0.79 -4.07 21.74
C SER A 235 1.81 -4.72 20.79
N ALA A 236 2.33 -3.94 19.84
CA ALA A 236 3.37 -4.40 18.90
C ALA A 236 4.58 -5.05 19.60
N THR A 237 4.93 -4.59 20.80
CA THR A 237 6.06 -5.12 21.58
C THR A 237 5.80 -6.52 22.15
N ALA A 238 4.55 -6.97 22.22
CA ALA A 238 4.17 -8.31 22.65
C ALA A 238 4.08 -9.31 21.49
N ASP A 239 4.25 -8.85 20.25
CA ASP A 239 4.20 -9.66 19.04
C ASP A 239 5.60 -9.70 18.39
N PRO A 240 6.24 -10.88 18.28
CA PRO A 240 7.61 -10.96 17.77
C PRO A 240 7.72 -10.53 16.30
N TYR A 241 6.77 -10.91 15.43
CA TYR A 241 6.79 -10.48 14.03
C TYR A 241 6.72 -8.96 13.92
N TYR A 242 5.76 -8.33 14.62
CA TYR A 242 5.56 -6.90 14.60
C TYR A 242 6.75 -6.15 15.20
N THR A 243 7.31 -6.65 16.32
CA THR A 243 8.50 -6.07 16.96
C THR A 243 9.71 -6.06 16.02
N TYR A 244 10.01 -7.18 15.35
CA TYR A 244 11.14 -7.25 14.43
C TYR A 244 10.92 -6.42 13.18
N PHE A 245 9.67 -6.33 12.69
CA PHE A 245 9.32 -5.41 11.61
C PHE A 245 9.61 -3.95 12.00
N LEU A 246 9.12 -3.49 13.14
CA LEU A 246 9.33 -2.10 13.60
C LEU A 246 10.80 -1.76 13.84
N LYS A 247 11.61 -2.73 14.23
CA LYS A 247 13.07 -2.58 14.38
C LYS A 247 13.83 -2.59 13.05
N GLY A 248 13.16 -2.81 11.93
CA GLY A 248 13.78 -2.86 10.62
C GLY A 248 14.56 -4.15 10.32
N HIS A 249 14.38 -5.23 11.07
CA HIS A 249 15.16 -6.46 10.90
C HIS A 249 14.63 -7.40 9.80
N THR A 250 13.44 -7.12 9.26
CA THR A 250 12.74 -8.04 8.33
C THR A 250 12.45 -7.43 6.98
N TYR A 251 13.08 -6.29 6.68
CA TYR A 251 12.80 -5.57 5.44
C TYR A 251 13.43 -6.25 4.23
N ARG A 252 12.78 -6.04 3.10
CA ARG A 252 13.39 -6.29 1.81
C ARG A 252 14.66 -5.46 1.64
N GLU A 253 15.70 -6.02 1.04
CA GLU A 253 17.01 -5.38 0.88
C GLU A 253 16.92 -3.95 0.33
N CYS A 254 16.14 -3.74 -0.73
CA CYS A 254 15.97 -2.41 -1.32
C CYS A 254 15.27 -1.39 -0.40
N CYS A 255 14.66 -1.81 0.70
CA CYS A 255 14.03 -0.88 1.65
C CYS A 255 15.04 -0.17 2.55
N TYR A 256 16.23 -0.73 2.78
CA TYR A 256 17.29 -0.10 3.59
C TYR A 256 17.91 1.11 2.89
N ASN A 257 17.89 1.13 1.54
CA ASN A 257 18.31 2.26 0.71
C ASN A 257 17.19 2.63 -0.25
N CYS A 258 16.00 2.91 0.30
CA CYS A 258 14.79 3.07 -0.47
C CYS A 258 14.83 4.32 -1.37
N HIS A 259 14.71 4.12 -2.67
CA HIS A 259 14.62 5.17 -3.68
C HIS A 259 13.43 6.13 -3.48
N TYR A 260 12.44 5.75 -2.65
CA TYR A 260 11.23 6.52 -2.37
C TYR A 260 11.20 7.12 -0.94
N ALA A 261 12.32 7.02 -0.18
CA ALA A 261 12.41 7.53 1.19
C ALA A 261 12.92 8.97 1.21
N HIS A 262 12.20 9.89 0.56
CA HIS A 262 12.51 11.32 0.53
C HIS A 262 11.22 12.15 0.44
N THR A 263 11.35 13.50 0.45
CA THR A 263 10.23 14.44 0.50
C THR A 263 9.47 14.55 -0.82
N GLU A 264 10.17 14.37 -1.94
CA GLU A 264 9.54 14.28 -3.25
C GLU A 264 8.80 12.94 -3.34
N ARG A 265 7.53 12.96 -3.72
CA ARG A 265 6.66 11.80 -3.67
C ARG A 265 6.23 11.35 -5.07
N ALA A 266 5.89 10.08 -5.17
CA ALA A 266 5.44 9.49 -6.44
C ALA A 266 3.91 9.57 -6.63
N GLY A 267 3.14 9.76 -5.57
CA GLY A 267 1.69 9.89 -5.60
C GLY A 267 1.22 11.32 -5.78
N ASP A 268 -0.05 11.49 -6.13
CA ASP A 268 -0.74 12.79 -6.16
C ASP A 268 -1.05 13.25 -4.72
N ILE A 269 -1.30 12.27 -3.86
CA ILE A 269 -1.55 12.44 -2.44
C ILE A 269 -0.67 11.45 -1.69
N THR A 270 0.02 11.92 -0.64
CA THR A 270 0.72 11.03 0.29
C THR A 270 0.01 11.04 1.64
N ILE A 271 -0.22 9.87 2.21
CA ILE A 271 -0.86 9.72 3.51
C ILE A 271 0.04 9.01 4.52
N ALA A 272 -0.11 9.41 5.79
CA ALA A 272 0.63 8.83 6.91
C ALA A 272 -0.14 8.96 8.23
N ASP A 273 0.40 8.38 9.30
CA ASP A 273 0.05 8.79 10.67
C ASP A 273 0.62 10.17 10.98
N TYR A 274 -0.13 11.03 11.65
CA TYR A 274 0.36 12.33 12.11
C TYR A 274 0.90 12.24 13.55
N TRP A 275 1.93 11.42 13.75
CA TRP A 275 2.58 11.30 15.06
C TRP A 275 3.11 12.65 15.55
N GLY A 276 2.83 12.96 16.82
CA GLY A 276 3.27 14.20 17.44
C GLY A 276 2.32 15.40 17.24
N ILE A 277 1.17 15.20 16.58
CA ILE A 277 0.17 16.27 16.40
C ILE A 277 -0.29 16.88 17.73
N GLU A 278 -0.31 16.09 18.79
CA GLU A 278 -0.71 16.55 20.14
C GLU A 278 0.18 17.68 20.69
N LYS A 279 1.41 17.78 20.18
CA LYS A 279 2.38 18.82 20.60
C LYS A 279 2.15 20.17 19.90
N TYR A 280 1.60 20.13 18.67
CA TYR A 280 1.51 21.31 17.81
C TYR A 280 0.07 21.74 17.55
N HIS A 281 -0.88 20.79 17.55
CA HIS A 281 -2.30 20.98 17.27
C HIS A 281 -3.13 20.11 18.23
N SER A 282 -3.01 20.37 19.52
CA SER A 282 -3.68 19.61 20.58
C SER A 282 -5.21 19.60 20.47
N ASP A 283 -5.77 20.66 19.91
CA ASP A 283 -7.21 20.82 19.61
C ASP A 283 -7.71 19.86 18.52
N PHE A 284 -6.84 19.45 17.62
CA PHE A 284 -7.16 18.47 16.57
C PHE A 284 -6.76 17.04 16.92
N TYR A 285 -6.00 16.84 17.98
CA TYR A 285 -5.60 15.51 18.43
C TYR A 285 -6.81 14.61 18.72
N SER A 286 -6.70 13.32 18.39
CA SER A 286 -7.68 12.32 18.73
C SER A 286 -7.03 11.00 19.09
N ILE A 287 -7.46 10.40 20.19
CA ILE A 287 -7.10 9.03 20.56
C ILE A 287 -7.56 7.98 19.52
N LYS A 288 -8.48 8.34 18.63
CA LYS A 288 -8.94 7.50 17.50
C LYS A 288 -8.05 7.64 16.25
N GLY A 289 -7.08 8.55 16.25
CA GLY A 289 -6.10 8.78 15.20
C GLY A 289 -6.35 10.00 14.34
N VAL A 290 -5.25 10.55 13.82
CA VAL A 290 -5.22 11.64 12.86
C VAL A 290 -4.27 11.26 11.74
N SER A 291 -4.69 11.40 10.48
CA SER A 291 -3.84 11.20 9.31
C SER A 291 -3.15 12.51 8.93
N LEU A 292 -1.88 12.42 8.56
CA LEU A 292 -1.18 13.42 7.76
C LEU A 292 -1.54 13.18 6.29
N MET A 293 -1.87 14.22 5.56
CA MET A 293 -2.10 14.17 4.11
C MET A 293 -1.29 15.28 3.44
N LEU A 294 -0.42 14.89 2.50
CA LEU A 294 0.37 15.79 1.67
C LEU A 294 -0.24 15.79 0.27
N CYS A 295 -0.68 16.94 -0.22
CA CYS A 295 -1.21 17.11 -1.56
C CYS A 295 -0.12 17.66 -2.48
N LEU A 296 0.14 16.99 -3.60
CA LEU A 296 1.24 17.29 -4.52
C LEU A 296 0.77 17.83 -5.88
N LEU A 297 -0.51 17.71 -6.20
CA LEU A 297 -1.11 18.31 -7.39
C LEU A 297 -2.10 19.42 -7.02
N TYR A 298 -2.16 20.45 -7.86
CA TYR A 298 -3.24 21.41 -7.89
C TYR A 298 -4.48 20.74 -8.51
N THR A 299 -5.22 19.99 -7.71
CA THR A 299 -6.61 19.69 -8.05
C THR A 299 -7.46 20.62 -7.18
N SER A 300 -7.76 21.79 -7.72
CA SER A 300 -8.48 22.86 -7.02
C SER A 300 -9.83 22.40 -6.46
N ASP A 301 -10.46 21.38 -7.06
CA ASP A 301 -11.79 20.96 -6.72
C ASP A 301 -11.84 19.74 -5.76
N ALA A 302 -10.94 18.75 -5.92
CA ALA A 302 -10.95 17.56 -5.05
C ALA A 302 -10.46 17.84 -3.62
N ALA A 303 -9.57 18.83 -3.42
CA ALA A 303 -9.11 19.21 -2.09
C ALA A 303 -10.14 20.06 -1.34
N ASP A 304 -10.93 20.88 -2.04
CA ASP A 304 -11.99 21.70 -1.43
C ASP A 304 -13.24 20.86 -1.13
N GLU A 305 -13.60 19.88 -1.95
CA GLU A 305 -14.65 18.91 -1.62
C GLU A 305 -14.24 17.96 -0.46
N ALA A 306 -12.98 17.57 -0.35
CA ALA A 306 -12.49 16.79 0.81
C ALA A 306 -12.56 17.60 2.14
N ARG A 307 -12.59 18.95 2.08
CA ARG A 307 -12.84 19.80 3.23
C ARG A 307 -14.33 19.86 3.61
N SER A 308 -15.21 19.58 2.66
CA SER A 308 -16.68 19.72 2.79
C SER A 308 -17.42 18.39 2.97
N VAL A 309 -16.73 17.25 3.09
CA VAL A 309 -17.39 15.97 3.39
C VAL A 309 -17.86 15.98 4.84
N ASP A 310 -19.10 16.43 5.01
CA ASP A 310 -19.87 16.38 6.25
C ASP A 310 -20.20 14.95 6.69
#